data_a68fab2ee5b466fc8162a4f9d2dd9a3d
#
_entry.id   a68fab2ee5b466fc8162a4f9d2dd9a3d
#
_cell.length_a   1.000
_cell.length_b   1.000
_cell.length_c   1.000
_cell.angle_alpha   90.00
_cell.angle_beta   90.00
_cell.angle_gamma   90.00
#
_symmetry.space_group_name_H-M   'P 1'
#
loop_
_entity.id
_entity.type
_entity.pdbx_description
1 polymer ?
#
loop_
_entity_poly.entity_id
_entity_poly.type
_entity_poly.pdbx_seq_one_letter_code
_entity_poly.pdbx_strand_id
1 'polypeptide(L)'
;MHFGSVPLILLELKLKPETNKDNYENKKVNTSPKSFMNLGLAYIPEDRNSDGLVGEMEIWENVIMTEIDTPSFRNKFGWINKSNSFERATNLCNLYDVRMQSIRQPCRLLSGGNVQKLLLGRWLMRSPKIIIACQPTRGLDEGAIASIQKLLLQARAKGSGIVLISEDLDELLSISDDVAVMYKGALSEPINTEQTDKLSIGLMMAGEGF
;
A
#
# COMPACT_ATOMS: atom_id res chain seq x y z
N MET A 1 21.58 -20.02 -0.21
CA MET A 1 20.32 -19.73 0.49
C MET A 1 19.21 -19.99 -0.50
N HIS A 2 18.43 -21.07 -0.30
CA HIS A 2 17.27 -21.39 -1.14
C HIS A 2 16.16 -20.44 -0.69
N PHE A 3 15.81 -19.45 -1.51
CA PHE A 3 14.53 -18.79 -1.41
C PHE A 3 13.49 -19.81 -1.87
N GLY A 4 12.73 -20.34 -0.93
CA GLY A 4 11.52 -21.08 -1.26
C GLY A 4 10.65 -20.19 -2.13
N SER A 5 10.19 -20.71 -3.26
CA SER A 5 9.26 -20.02 -4.14
C SER A 5 7.94 -19.82 -3.39
N VAL A 6 7.76 -18.66 -2.77
CA VAL A 6 6.47 -18.21 -2.26
C VAL A 6 5.65 -17.84 -3.48
N PRO A 7 4.47 -18.43 -3.71
CA PRO A 7 3.60 -18.01 -4.81
C PRO A 7 3.16 -16.56 -4.57
N LEU A 8 3.53 -15.70 -5.48
CA LEU A 8 3.13 -14.29 -5.47
C LEU A 8 1.87 -14.17 -6.34
N ILE A 9 0.78 -13.69 -5.78
CA ILE A 9 -0.45 -13.42 -6.53
C ILE A 9 -0.51 -11.93 -6.80
N LEU A 10 -0.54 -11.56 -8.08
CA LEU A 10 -0.64 -10.18 -8.52
C LEU A 10 -2.09 -9.91 -8.93
N LEU A 11 -2.64 -8.82 -8.44
CA LEU A 11 -3.97 -8.35 -8.77
C LEU A 11 -3.90 -7.09 -9.60
N GLU A 12 -4.59 -7.08 -10.71
CA GLU A 12 -4.89 -5.86 -11.46
C GLU A 12 -6.32 -5.41 -11.16
N LEU A 13 -6.47 -4.31 -10.43
CA LEU A 13 -7.72 -3.59 -10.34
C LEU A 13 -7.81 -2.69 -11.57
N LYS A 14 -8.77 -2.98 -12.47
CA LYS A 14 -8.98 -2.16 -13.66
C LYS A 14 -9.16 -0.69 -13.29
N LEU A 15 -8.22 0.12 -13.75
CA LEU A 15 -8.43 1.55 -13.85
C LEU A 15 -9.62 1.75 -14.80
N LYS A 16 -10.70 2.40 -14.36
CA LYS A 16 -11.70 2.91 -15.31
C LYS A 16 -10.96 3.81 -16.30
N PRO A 17 -10.99 3.54 -17.62
CA PRO A 17 -10.33 4.36 -18.61
C PRO A 17 -11.16 5.63 -18.84
N GLU A 18 -11.08 6.58 -17.92
CA GLU A 18 -11.45 7.94 -18.21
C GLU A 18 -10.22 8.81 -18.09
N THR A 19 -9.83 9.32 -19.24
CA THR A 19 -8.87 10.37 -19.55
C THR A 19 -7.46 9.95 -19.97
N ASN A 20 -7.23 10.24 -21.28
CA ASN A 20 -5.95 10.49 -21.95
C ASN A 20 -4.92 9.36 -21.99
N LYS A 21 -5.09 8.52 -23.00
CA LYS A 21 -4.07 7.58 -23.51
C LYS A 21 -2.75 8.24 -23.98
N ASP A 22 -2.62 9.57 -23.94
CA ASP A 22 -1.61 10.25 -24.79
C ASP A 22 -0.32 10.64 -24.09
N ASN A 23 -0.07 10.31 -22.82
CA ASN A 23 1.10 10.90 -22.14
C ASN A 23 2.02 9.95 -21.35
N TYR A 24 1.83 8.62 -21.38
CA TYR A 24 2.70 7.71 -20.61
C TYR A 24 3.76 6.97 -21.45
N GLU A 25 3.63 6.94 -22.79
CA GLU A 25 4.44 6.05 -23.64
C GLU A 25 5.87 6.50 -23.90
N ASN A 26 6.33 7.71 -23.53
CA ASN A 26 7.68 8.18 -23.89
C ASN A 26 8.45 9.03 -22.87
N LYS A 27 8.04 9.09 -21.61
CA LYS A 27 8.91 9.69 -20.59
C LYS A 27 9.84 8.63 -20.03
N LYS A 28 11.16 8.77 -20.26
CA LYS A 28 12.18 8.03 -19.48
C LYS A 28 11.91 8.27 -18.02
N VAL A 29 11.30 7.28 -17.35
CA VAL A 29 11.07 7.32 -15.91
C VAL A 29 12.44 7.25 -15.25
N ASN A 30 12.83 8.31 -14.55
CA ASN A 30 14.02 8.26 -13.72
C ASN A 30 13.76 7.18 -12.64
N THR A 31 14.64 6.19 -12.52
CA THR A 31 14.49 5.00 -11.68
C THR A 31 14.62 5.25 -10.18
N SER A 32 14.59 6.52 -9.72
CA SER A 32 14.66 6.82 -8.30
C SER A 32 13.29 6.63 -7.62
N PRO A 33 13.23 6.14 -6.36
CA PRO A 33 11.98 6.02 -5.60
C PRO A 33 11.19 7.34 -5.55
N LYS A 34 11.87 8.46 -5.43
CA LYS A 34 11.26 9.81 -5.42
C LYS A 34 10.51 10.13 -6.72
N SER A 35 11.03 9.67 -7.86
CA SER A 35 10.35 9.87 -9.16
C SER A 35 9.04 9.12 -9.21
N PHE A 36 9.00 7.86 -8.76
CA PHE A 36 7.77 7.07 -8.70
C PHE A 36 6.76 7.69 -7.75
N MET A 37 7.21 8.15 -6.57
CA MET A 37 6.33 8.87 -5.62
C MET A 37 5.72 10.14 -6.24
N ASN A 38 6.50 10.89 -7.02
CA ASN A 38 6.04 12.10 -7.70
C ASN A 38 5.06 11.81 -8.86
N LEU A 39 5.12 10.62 -9.44
CA LEU A 39 4.15 10.13 -10.41
C LEU A 39 2.84 9.65 -9.78
N GLY A 40 2.79 9.58 -8.44
CA GLY A 40 1.61 9.16 -7.70
C GLY A 40 1.62 7.68 -7.36
N LEU A 41 2.78 7.01 -7.34
CA LEU A 41 2.89 5.64 -6.84
C LEU A 41 2.98 5.65 -5.32
N ALA A 42 2.18 4.82 -4.67
CA ALA A 42 2.28 4.43 -3.27
C ALA A 42 2.75 2.98 -3.15
N TYR A 43 3.62 2.71 -2.19
CA TYR A 43 4.11 1.36 -1.91
C TYR A 43 3.91 1.01 -0.44
N ILE A 44 3.19 -0.07 -0.20
CA ILE A 44 2.95 -0.65 1.11
C ILE A 44 3.77 -1.95 1.18
N PRO A 45 4.90 -1.97 1.89
CA PRO A 45 5.75 -3.15 1.97
C PRO A 45 5.13 -4.24 2.85
N GLU A 46 5.57 -5.48 2.65
CA GLU A 46 5.19 -6.62 3.48
C GLU A 46 5.66 -6.44 4.92
N ASP A 47 6.93 -6.09 5.12
CA ASP A 47 7.45 -5.78 6.46
C ASP A 47 7.23 -4.30 6.81
N ARG A 48 6.10 -4.06 7.47
CA ARG A 48 5.72 -2.72 7.92
C ARG A 48 6.66 -2.12 8.96
N ASN A 49 7.39 -2.95 9.72
CA ASN A 49 8.23 -2.50 10.81
C ASN A 49 9.67 -2.17 10.36
N SER A 50 10.19 -2.91 9.37
CA SER A 50 11.55 -2.69 8.84
C SER A 50 11.55 -1.72 7.66
N ASP A 51 10.58 -1.86 6.73
CA ASP A 51 10.57 -1.14 5.45
C ASP A 51 9.48 -0.05 5.41
N GLY A 52 8.43 -0.20 6.21
CA GLY A 52 7.29 0.71 6.19
C GLY A 52 7.48 1.95 7.05
N LEU A 53 7.85 1.78 8.31
CA LEU A 53 8.00 2.83 9.32
C LEU A 53 9.32 2.67 10.06
N VAL A 54 9.76 3.74 10.71
CA VAL A 54 10.91 3.71 11.63
C VAL A 54 10.37 3.67 13.05
N GLY A 55 10.46 2.50 13.69
CA GLY A 55 9.84 2.22 14.99
C GLY A 55 10.25 3.17 16.10
N GLU A 56 11.52 3.60 16.13
CA GLU A 56 12.06 4.51 17.16
C GLU A 56 11.68 5.99 16.93
N MET A 57 11.28 6.36 15.70
CA MET A 57 10.80 7.69 15.42
C MET A 57 9.39 7.91 15.95
N GLU A 58 9.09 9.16 16.30
CA GLU A 58 7.75 9.59 16.70
C GLU A 58 6.76 9.43 15.53
N ILE A 59 5.47 9.30 15.84
CA ILE A 59 4.41 9.15 14.84
C ILE A 59 4.44 10.28 13.82
N TRP A 60 4.53 11.54 14.27
CA TRP A 60 4.55 12.70 13.37
C TRP A 60 5.75 12.69 12.41
N GLU A 61 6.92 12.21 12.84
CA GLU A 61 8.11 12.08 11.98
C GLU A 61 7.87 11.07 10.88
N ASN A 62 7.33 9.90 11.24
CA ASN A 62 6.95 8.87 10.27
C ASN A 62 5.89 9.36 9.26
N VAL A 63 4.94 10.18 9.71
CA VAL A 63 3.88 10.71 8.82
C VAL A 63 4.45 11.62 7.74
N ILE A 64 5.36 12.54 8.08
CA ILE A 64 5.89 13.50 7.13
C ILE A 64 7.06 12.98 6.30
N MET A 65 7.62 11.82 6.63
CA MET A 65 8.85 11.28 6.02
C MET A 65 8.83 11.31 4.49
N THR A 66 7.70 10.98 3.88
CA THR A 66 7.55 10.95 2.42
C THR A 66 7.32 12.33 1.80
N GLU A 67 7.10 13.35 2.60
CA GLU A 67 6.77 14.73 2.19
C GLU A 67 7.73 15.77 2.82
N ILE A 68 8.76 15.33 3.53
CA ILE A 68 9.65 16.20 4.32
C ILE A 68 10.35 17.30 3.49
N ASP A 69 10.59 17.05 2.21
CA ASP A 69 11.23 18.00 1.30
C ASP A 69 10.26 19.05 0.74
N THR A 70 8.97 18.96 1.09
CA THR A 70 8.00 19.94 0.59
C THR A 70 8.05 21.23 1.40
N PRO A 71 7.74 22.40 0.79
CA PRO A 71 7.73 23.68 1.49
C PRO A 71 6.80 23.73 2.72
N SER A 72 5.80 22.87 2.78
CA SER A 72 4.89 22.75 3.91
C SER A 72 5.57 22.26 5.17
N PHE A 73 6.56 21.37 5.05
CA PHE A 73 7.22 20.72 6.18
C PHE A 73 8.66 21.17 6.38
N ARG A 74 9.30 21.76 5.36
CA ARG A 74 10.68 22.22 5.45
C ARG A 74 10.81 23.62 4.88
N ASN A 75 11.38 24.56 5.65
CA ASN A 75 11.66 25.89 5.17
C ASN A 75 12.95 25.92 4.32
N LYS A 76 13.20 27.08 3.67
CA LYS A 76 14.36 27.29 2.80
C LYS A 76 15.74 27.15 3.51
N PHE A 77 15.76 27.23 4.84
CA PHE A 77 16.96 27.03 5.65
C PHE A 77 17.13 25.58 6.12
N GLY A 78 16.23 24.68 5.73
CA GLY A 78 16.28 23.27 6.07
C GLY A 78 15.61 22.89 7.39
N TRP A 79 15.03 23.84 8.15
CA TRP A 79 14.34 23.56 9.39
C TRP A 79 12.96 22.99 9.18
N ILE A 80 12.60 21.99 9.99
CA ILE A 80 11.28 21.35 9.96
C ILE A 80 10.24 22.28 10.60
N ASN A 81 9.13 22.46 9.91
CA ASN A 81 7.94 23.13 10.45
C ASN A 81 7.16 22.16 11.34
N LYS A 82 7.46 22.16 12.63
CA LYS A 82 6.81 21.25 13.60
C LYS A 82 5.30 21.47 13.70
N SER A 83 4.82 22.70 13.58
CA SER A 83 3.38 22.99 13.66
C SER A 83 2.62 22.28 12.57
N ASN A 84 3.02 22.46 11.31
CA ASN A 84 2.37 21.80 10.18
C ASN A 84 2.53 20.28 10.24
N SER A 85 3.69 19.81 10.74
CA SER A 85 3.95 18.37 10.87
C SER A 85 3.03 17.72 11.91
N PHE A 86 2.81 18.38 13.04
CA PHE A 86 1.92 17.90 14.09
C PHE A 86 0.45 17.92 13.63
N GLU A 87 0.04 18.99 12.96
CA GLU A 87 -1.29 19.09 12.36
C GLU A 87 -1.52 17.97 11.35
N ARG A 88 -0.57 17.75 10.43
CA ARG A 88 -0.62 16.66 9.45
C ARG A 88 -0.78 15.29 10.11
N ALA A 89 0.01 15.01 11.14
CA ALA A 89 -0.03 13.75 11.86
C ALA A 89 -1.35 13.57 12.61
N THR A 90 -1.84 14.60 13.28
CA THR A 90 -3.13 14.57 13.98
C THR A 90 -4.27 14.32 13.01
N ASN A 91 -4.29 15.03 11.89
CA ASN A 91 -5.31 14.86 10.85
C ASN A 91 -5.29 13.44 10.26
N LEU A 92 -4.09 12.89 10.00
CA LEU A 92 -3.96 11.51 9.53
C LEU A 92 -4.53 10.52 10.55
N CYS A 93 -4.10 10.63 11.81
CA CYS A 93 -4.53 9.68 12.84
C CYS A 93 -6.05 9.72 13.08
N ASN A 94 -6.66 10.90 13.02
CA ASN A 94 -8.11 11.05 13.12
C ASN A 94 -8.83 10.47 11.89
N LEU A 95 -8.33 10.76 10.68
CA LEU A 95 -8.97 10.34 9.43
C LEU A 95 -8.96 8.82 9.25
N TYR A 96 -7.89 8.16 9.68
CA TYR A 96 -7.69 6.72 9.50
C TYR A 96 -7.88 5.92 10.80
N ASP A 97 -8.43 6.53 11.84
CA ASP A 97 -8.68 5.89 13.15
C ASP A 97 -7.42 5.17 13.68
N VAL A 98 -6.28 5.87 13.70
CA VAL A 98 -5.05 5.38 14.31
C VAL A 98 -5.11 5.65 15.81
N ARG A 99 -5.26 4.61 16.61
CA ARG A 99 -5.33 4.72 18.07
C ARG A 99 -3.93 4.88 18.65
N MET A 100 -3.71 5.99 19.33
CA MET A 100 -2.44 6.37 19.94
C MET A 100 -2.67 7.17 21.22
N GLN A 101 -1.66 7.26 22.08
CA GLN A 101 -1.70 8.15 23.24
C GLN A 101 -1.26 9.58 22.87
N SER A 102 -0.27 9.70 22.00
CA SER A 102 0.28 10.98 21.53
C SER A 102 0.94 10.81 20.17
N ILE A 103 0.86 11.83 19.31
CA ILE A 103 1.64 11.89 18.05
C ILE A 103 3.16 11.92 18.28
N ARG A 104 3.59 12.19 19.52
CA ARG A 104 5.01 12.20 19.94
C ARG A 104 5.48 10.87 20.51
N GLN A 105 4.63 9.86 20.59
CA GLN A 105 5.10 8.52 20.98
C GLN A 105 5.86 7.86 19.85
N PRO A 106 6.86 7.00 20.14
CA PRO A 106 7.51 6.15 19.15
C PRO A 106 6.52 5.20 18.48
N CYS A 107 6.65 5.00 17.15
CA CYS A 107 5.75 4.13 16.38
C CYS A 107 5.74 2.68 16.87
N ARG A 108 6.84 2.17 17.43
CA ARG A 108 6.93 0.81 17.99
C ARG A 108 5.94 0.52 19.13
N LEU A 109 5.35 1.56 19.72
CA LEU A 109 4.33 1.42 20.78
C LEU A 109 2.91 1.26 20.22
N LEU A 110 2.73 1.33 18.90
CA LEU A 110 1.45 1.07 18.26
C LEU A 110 1.20 -0.44 18.11
N SER A 111 -0.07 -0.85 18.17
CA SER A 111 -0.45 -2.21 17.76
C SER A 111 -0.24 -2.40 16.26
N GLY A 112 -0.09 -3.65 15.79
CA GLY A 112 0.12 -3.96 14.38
C GLY A 112 -0.92 -3.34 13.44
N GLY A 113 -2.19 -3.37 13.82
CA GLY A 113 -3.26 -2.74 13.03
C GLY A 113 -3.14 -1.21 12.98
N ASN A 114 -2.71 -0.55 14.06
CA ASN A 114 -2.48 0.89 14.05
C ASN A 114 -1.23 1.29 13.26
N VAL A 115 -0.17 0.48 13.30
CA VAL A 115 1.01 0.63 12.44
C VAL A 115 0.60 0.58 10.97
N GLN A 116 -0.22 -0.40 10.60
CA GLN A 116 -0.68 -0.57 9.22
C GLN A 116 -1.59 0.57 8.75
N LYS A 117 -2.52 1.01 9.61
CA LYS A 117 -3.36 2.20 9.34
C LYS A 117 -2.52 3.47 9.16
N LEU A 118 -1.50 3.66 9.99
CA LEU A 118 -0.57 4.79 9.89
C LEU A 118 0.19 4.77 8.57
N LEU A 119 0.74 3.60 8.21
CA LEU A 119 1.50 3.39 6.98
C LEU A 119 0.63 3.64 5.74
N LEU A 120 -0.54 3.02 5.69
CA LEU A 120 -1.48 3.20 4.58
C LEU A 120 -2.00 4.65 4.51
N GLY A 121 -2.38 5.23 5.66
CA GLY A 121 -2.87 6.60 5.76
C GLY A 121 -1.85 7.62 5.25
N ARG A 122 -0.56 7.44 5.54
CA ARG A 122 0.52 8.28 5.03
C ARG A 122 0.52 8.37 3.49
N TRP A 123 0.31 7.24 2.82
CA TRP A 123 0.25 7.20 1.37
C TRP A 123 -1.08 7.73 0.82
N LEU A 124 -2.21 7.34 1.43
CA LEU A 124 -3.54 7.74 0.97
C LEU A 124 -3.79 9.25 1.06
N MET A 125 -3.18 9.93 2.04
CA MET A 125 -3.23 11.40 2.13
C MET A 125 -2.56 12.12 0.97
N ARG A 126 -1.75 11.43 0.17
CA ARG A 126 -1.13 11.97 -1.05
C ARG A 126 -1.99 11.75 -2.29
N SER A 127 -3.18 11.15 -2.15
CA SER A 127 -4.07 10.81 -3.25
C SER A 127 -3.34 10.06 -4.37
N PRO A 128 -2.79 8.87 -4.08
CA PRO A 128 -1.99 8.12 -5.04
C PRO A 128 -2.84 7.68 -6.23
N LYS A 129 -2.21 7.64 -7.41
CA LYS A 129 -2.83 7.11 -8.63
C LYS A 129 -2.75 5.60 -8.68
N ILE A 130 -1.66 5.05 -8.17
CA ILE A 130 -1.39 3.61 -8.12
C ILE A 130 -0.90 3.26 -6.72
N ILE A 131 -1.44 2.18 -6.16
CA ILE A 131 -1.03 1.61 -4.87
C ILE A 131 -0.54 0.19 -5.14
N ILE A 132 0.69 -0.11 -4.74
CA ILE A 132 1.19 -1.48 -4.66
C ILE A 132 1.19 -1.86 -3.19
N ALA A 133 0.35 -2.83 -2.81
CA ALA A 133 0.20 -3.30 -1.44
C ALA A 133 0.65 -4.76 -1.34
N CYS A 134 1.77 -4.98 -0.64
CA CYS A 134 2.32 -6.32 -0.40
C CYS A 134 1.89 -6.80 0.97
N GLN A 135 1.13 -7.90 1.03
CA GLN A 135 0.68 -8.55 2.27
C GLN A 135 0.08 -7.56 3.31
N PRO A 136 -0.82 -6.65 2.91
CA PRO A 136 -1.20 -5.51 3.76
C PRO A 136 -1.94 -5.91 5.03
N THR A 137 -2.50 -7.10 5.07
CA THR A 137 -3.29 -7.61 6.21
C THR A 137 -2.58 -8.69 7.01
N ARG A 138 -1.38 -9.10 6.58
CA ARG A 138 -0.64 -10.20 7.20
C ARG A 138 -0.40 -9.95 8.69
N GLY A 139 -0.77 -10.94 9.53
CA GLY A 139 -0.55 -10.91 10.98
C GLY A 139 -1.38 -9.86 11.71
N LEU A 140 -2.53 -9.45 11.17
CA LEU A 140 -3.50 -8.58 11.80
C LEU A 140 -4.69 -9.39 12.32
N ASP A 141 -5.41 -8.82 13.29
CA ASP A 141 -6.71 -9.34 13.73
C ASP A 141 -7.80 -9.01 12.70
N GLU A 142 -8.94 -9.74 12.77
CA GLU A 142 -10.05 -9.59 11.80
C GLU A 142 -10.58 -8.15 11.72
N GLY A 143 -10.64 -7.42 12.83
CA GLY A 143 -11.11 -6.04 12.85
C GLY A 143 -10.14 -5.09 12.12
N ALA A 144 -8.84 -5.32 12.27
CA ALA A 144 -7.81 -4.58 11.55
C ALA A 144 -7.81 -4.93 10.06
N ILE A 145 -7.94 -6.23 9.71
CA ILE A 145 -8.08 -6.70 8.31
C ILE A 145 -9.21 -5.96 7.62
N ALA A 146 -10.43 -6.02 8.18
CA ALA A 146 -11.60 -5.36 7.60
C ALA A 146 -11.38 -3.83 7.44
N SER A 147 -10.69 -3.20 8.39
CA SER A 147 -10.36 -1.77 8.32
C SER A 147 -9.41 -1.46 7.16
N ILE A 148 -8.36 -2.25 6.96
CA ILE A 148 -7.38 -2.06 5.86
C ILE A 148 -8.03 -2.30 4.51
N GLN A 149 -8.79 -3.38 4.35
CA GLN A 149 -9.52 -3.68 3.12
C GLN A 149 -10.49 -2.54 2.76
N LYS A 150 -11.22 -2.03 3.74
CA LYS A 150 -12.11 -0.86 3.55
C LYS A 150 -11.34 0.37 3.04
N LEU A 151 -10.16 0.65 3.59
CA LEU A 151 -9.34 1.78 3.13
C LEU A 151 -8.85 1.59 1.69
N LEU A 152 -8.44 0.39 1.30
CA LEU A 152 -8.07 0.07 -0.08
C LEU A 152 -9.26 0.25 -1.03
N LEU A 153 -10.43 -0.30 -0.70
CA LEU A 153 -11.65 -0.15 -1.50
C LEU A 153 -12.09 1.32 -1.61
N GLN A 154 -11.93 2.13 -0.56
CA GLN A 154 -12.19 3.57 -0.61
C GLN A 154 -11.21 4.31 -1.53
N ALA A 155 -9.92 3.91 -1.53
CA ALA A 155 -8.93 4.48 -2.44
C ALA A 155 -9.27 4.14 -3.91
N ARG A 156 -9.67 2.88 -4.18
CA ARG A 156 -10.18 2.44 -5.48
C ARG A 156 -11.39 3.28 -5.93
N ALA A 157 -12.37 3.47 -5.05
CA ALA A 157 -13.56 4.27 -5.35
C ALA A 157 -13.23 5.73 -5.69
N LYS A 158 -12.10 6.25 -5.18
CA LYS A 158 -11.56 7.58 -5.50
C LYS A 158 -10.71 7.62 -6.78
N GLY A 159 -10.54 6.49 -7.46
CA GLY A 159 -9.84 6.39 -8.75
C GLY A 159 -8.39 5.91 -8.66
N SER A 160 -7.92 5.42 -7.51
CA SER A 160 -6.62 4.75 -7.43
C SER A 160 -6.68 3.36 -8.07
N GLY A 161 -5.70 3.01 -8.92
CA GLY A 161 -5.44 1.62 -9.29
C GLY A 161 -4.70 0.93 -8.14
N ILE A 162 -5.05 -0.33 -7.86
CA ILE A 162 -4.41 -1.06 -6.77
C ILE A 162 -3.87 -2.38 -7.30
N VAL A 163 -2.62 -2.65 -7.01
CA VAL A 163 -2.00 -3.95 -7.17
C VAL A 163 -1.85 -4.54 -5.78
N LEU A 164 -2.67 -5.53 -5.46
CA LEU A 164 -2.64 -6.25 -4.19
C LEU A 164 -1.84 -7.54 -4.36
N ILE A 165 -0.84 -7.73 -3.54
CA ILE A 165 -0.03 -8.94 -3.50
C ILE A 165 -0.31 -9.61 -2.16
N SER A 166 -0.92 -10.79 -2.18
CA SER A 166 -1.32 -11.52 -0.98
C SER A 166 -1.23 -13.03 -1.19
N GLU A 167 -0.99 -13.77 -0.12
CA GLU A 167 -1.10 -15.23 -0.06
C GLU A 167 -2.49 -15.68 0.42
N ASP A 168 -3.29 -14.75 0.92
CA ASP A 168 -4.64 -15.02 1.42
C ASP A 168 -5.66 -14.98 0.27
N LEU A 169 -6.11 -16.16 -0.16
CA LEU A 169 -7.08 -16.32 -1.24
C LEU A 169 -8.45 -15.72 -0.88
N ASP A 170 -8.83 -15.72 0.40
CA ASP A 170 -10.09 -15.10 0.83
C ASP A 170 -10.03 -13.59 0.67
N GLU A 171 -8.91 -12.98 1.07
CA GLU A 171 -8.69 -11.57 0.83
C GLU A 171 -8.77 -11.26 -0.66
N LEU A 172 -7.99 -11.97 -1.47
CA LEU A 172 -7.91 -11.73 -2.90
C LEU A 172 -9.26 -11.83 -3.59
N LEU A 173 -9.99 -12.92 -3.40
CA LEU A 173 -11.29 -13.14 -4.03
C LEU A 173 -12.37 -12.18 -3.54
N SER A 174 -12.24 -11.66 -2.31
CA SER A 174 -13.28 -10.78 -1.74
C SER A 174 -13.19 -9.33 -2.17
N ILE A 175 -11.99 -8.82 -2.47
CA ILE A 175 -11.81 -7.38 -2.72
C ILE A 175 -11.25 -7.03 -4.10
N SER A 176 -11.01 -8.03 -4.95
CA SER A 176 -10.37 -7.84 -6.23
C SER A 176 -11.30 -8.05 -7.41
N ASP A 177 -11.01 -7.41 -8.53
CA ASP A 177 -11.76 -7.60 -9.77
C ASP A 177 -11.19 -8.78 -10.57
N ASP A 178 -9.87 -8.82 -10.73
CA ASP A 178 -9.17 -9.87 -11.45
C ASP A 178 -8.04 -10.43 -10.57
N VAL A 179 -7.64 -11.66 -10.76
CA VAL A 179 -6.55 -12.35 -10.08
C VAL A 179 -5.59 -12.96 -11.09
N ALA A 180 -4.30 -12.83 -10.85
CA ALA A 180 -3.26 -13.53 -11.61
C ALA A 180 -2.32 -14.26 -10.65
N VAL A 181 -1.87 -15.45 -11.04
CA VAL A 181 -1.02 -16.29 -10.21
C VAL A 181 0.42 -16.20 -10.71
N MET A 182 1.37 -16.03 -9.80
CA MET A 182 2.79 -16.12 -10.11
C MET A 182 3.34 -17.47 -9.65
N TYR A 183 3.91 -18.23 -10.59
CA TYR A 183 4.54 -19.51 -10.31
C TYR A 183 5.90 -19.58 -11.00
N LYS A 184 6.96 -19.88 -10.24
CA LYS A 184 8.35 -20.02 -10.75
C LYS A 184 8.83 -18.90 -11.67
N GLY A 185 8.42 -17.66 -11.39
CA GLY A 185 8.84 -16.48 -12.16
C GLY A 185 8.02 -16.17 -13.40
N ALA A 186 6.98 -16.95 -13.68
CA ALA A 186 5.97 -16.66 -14.70
C ALA A 186 4.69 -16.15 -14.04
N LEU A 187 3.97 -15.27 -14.73
CA LEU A 187 2.68 -14.74 -14.32
C LEU A 187 1.60 -15.25 -15.27
N SER A 188 0.50 -15.77 -14.72
CA SER A 188 -0.64 -16.20 -15.52
C SER A 188 -1.36 -15.03 -16.17
N GLU A 189 -2.20 -15.28 -17.16
CA GLU A 189 -3.19 -14.31 -17.58
C GLU A 189 -4.13 -13.97 -16.42
N PRO A 190 -4.59 -12.70 -16.31
CA PRO A 190 -5.58 -12.31 -15.32
C PRO A 190 -6.92 -13.01 -15.55
N ILE A 191 -7.51 -13.52 -14.47
CA ILE A 191 -8.81 -14.20 -14.47
C ILE A 191 -9.76 -13.37 -13.59
N ASN A 192 -10.97 -13.11 -14.09
CA ASN A 192 -11.98 -12.43 -13.31
C ASN A 192 -12.36 -13.26 -12.06
N THR A 193 -12.39 -12.60 -10.88
CA THR A 193 -12.64 -13.30 -9.60
C THR A 193 -14.02 -13.96 -9.53
N GLU A 194 -15.01 -13.46 -10.28
CA GLU A 194 -16.34 -14.09 -10.39
C GLU A 194 -16.34 -15.38 -11.25
N GLN A 195 -15.27 -15.62 -12.00
CA GLN A 195 -15.13 -16.77 -12.93
C GLN A 195 -14.15 -17.84 -12.42
N THR A 196 -13.63 -17.68 -11.19
CA THR A 196 -12.68 -18.61 -10.60
C THR A 196 -13.03 -18.90 -9.15
N ASP A 197 -12.36 -19.89 -8.58
CA ASP A 197 -12.51 -20.28 -7.17
C ASP A 197 -11.16 -20.57 -6.52
N LYS A 198 -11.18 -20.76 -5.20
CA LYS A 198 -9.97 -21.06 -4.43
C LYS A 198 -9.23 -22.30 -4.89
N LEU A 199 -9.97 -23.33 -5.32
CA LEU A 199 -9.37 -24.59 -5.74
C LEU A 199 -8.58 -24.38 -7.03
N SER A 200 -9.19 -23.73 -8.01
CA SER A 200 -8.55 -23.42 -9.29
C SER A 200 -7.28 -22.57 -9.12
N ILE A 201 -7.36 -21.51 -8.32
CA ILE A 201 -6.19 -20.68 -8.00
C ILE A 201 -5.13 -21.49 -7.26
N GLY A 202 -5.53 -22.33 -6.29
CA GLY A 202 -4.61 -23.18 -5.54
C GLY A 202 -3.87 -24.18 -6.44
N LEU A 203 -4.52 -24.76 -7.44
CA LEU A 203 -3.90 -25.65 -8.44
C LEU A 203 -2.88 -24.88 -9.29
N MET A 204 -3.21 -23.68 -9.75
CA MET A 204 -2.28 -22.81 -10.48
C MET A 204 -1.06 -22.44 -9.63
N MET A 205 -1.24 -22.16 -8.32
CA MET A 205 -0.14 -21.92 -7.39
C MET A 205 0.78 -23.14 -7.22
N ALA A 206 0.24 -24.34 -7.38
CA ALA A 206 1.01 -25.59 -7.41
C ALA A 206 1.67 -25.88 -8.79
N GLY A 207 1.35 -25.08 -9.80
CA GLY A 207 1.84 -25.22 -11.17
C GLY A 207 0.98 -26.11 -12.07
N GLU A 208 -0.25 -26.38 -11.67
CA GLU A 208 -1.24 -27.10 -12.48
C GLU A 208 -2.18 -26.11 -13.19
N GLY A 209 -2.34 -26.25 -14.51
CA GLY A 209 -3.23 -25.35 -15.29
C GLY A 209 -2.70 -23.93 -15.50
N PHE A 210 -1.39 -23.77 -15.46
CA PHE A 210 -0.69 -22.47 -15.56
C PHE A 210 -0.37 -22.12 -17.03
#